data_c7c55b1f87d6e930a21403208e2415a2
#
_entry.id   c7c55b1f87d6e930a21403208e2415a2
#
_cell.length_a   1.000
_cell.length_b   1.000
_cell.length_c   1.000
_cell.angle_alpha   90.00
_cell.angle_beta   90.00
_cell.angle_gamma   90.00
#
_symmetry.space_group_name_H-M   'P 1'
#
loop_
_entity.id
_entity.type
_entity.pdbx_description
1 polymer ?
#
loop_
_entity_poly.entity_id
_entity_poly.type
_entity_poly.pdbx_seq_one_letter_code
_entity_poly.pdbx_strand_id
1 'polypeptide(L)'
;GNAKPLDAVDTCLCMGAGITMAQGLSVANPQVKQLAFVGDSTFFASGMTGVANAVYNQHDITIVVLDNATTAMTGKQPHPGTGVTLMGAQSEPIKIDAVLKALGFTCIVYADPLDHAAAVAAAKEAIDFEGPSAIIFRSPCVQLIKPAPALAVDTEACTGCKLCIKSIGCPGVGFDPAKTGPLSKERGQAFIDPSQCNGCGLCAQLCPSKAIVIPVADKGEGACRA
;
A
#
# COMPACT_ATOMS: atom_id res chain seq x y z
N GLY A 1 0.27 -5.07 7.64
CA GLY A 1 -1.04 -5.56 8.04
C GLY A 1 -1.04 -6.39 9.32
N ASN A 2 0.00 -7.22 9.58
CA ASN A 2 0.06 -8.11 10.77
C ASN A 2 0.34 -7.36 12.08
N ALA A 3 0.91 -6.16 12.02
CA ALA A 3 1.30 -5.41 13.20
C ALA A 3 0.22 -4.40 13.60
N LYS A 4 0.14 -4.13 14.91
CA LYS A 4 -0.65 -3.00 15.41
C LYS A 4 -0.11 -1.68 14.84
N PRO A 5 -0.98 -0.71 14.60
CA PRO A 5 -2.38 -0.62 14.98
C PRO A 5 -3.37 -1.25 14.00
N LEU A 6 -2.94 -1.75 12.83
CA LEU A 6 -3.85 -2.25 11.80
C LEU A 6 -4.40 -3.63 12.12
N ASP A 7 -3.53 -4.57 12.48
CA ASP A 7 -3.88 -5.94 12.88
C ASP A 7 -4.93 -6.58 11.93
N ALA A 8 -4.67 -6.44 10.61
CA ALA A 8 -5.66 -6.66 9.55
C ALA A 8 -5.35 -7.88 8.68
N VAL A 9 -4.53 -8.81 9.17
CA VAL A 9 -4.18 -10.04 8.45
C VAL A 9 -4.47 -11.24 9.36
N ASP A 10 -5.42 -12.07 8.95
CA ASP A 10 -5.85 -13.23 9.72
C ASP A 10 -4.88 -14.41 9.56
N THR A 11 -4.28 -14.57 8.37
CA THR A 11 -3.39 -15.70 8.08
C THR A 11 -2.18 -15.26 7.26
N CYS A 12 -1.05 -15.87 7.52
CA CYS A 12 0.18 -15.69 6.75
C CYS A 12 0.94 -17.01 6.70
N LEU A 13 1.25 -17.50 5.49
CA LEU A 13 2.02 -18.73 5.29
C LEU A 13 3.22 -18.43 4.38
N CYS A 14 3.49 -19.21 3.36
CA CYS A 14 4.56 -18.94 2.41
C CYS A 14 4.12 -17.98 1.28
N MET A 15 5.09 -17.42 0.57
CA MET A 15 4.85 -16.48 -0.53
C MET A 15 3.98 -17.11 -1.62
N GLY A 16 2.88 -16.45 -1.96
CA GLY A 16 1.89 -16.93 -2.94
C GLY A 16 0.77 -17.81 -2.37
N ALA A 17 0.95 -18.42 -1.20
CA ALA A 17 -0.06 -19.29 -0.60
C ALA A 17 -1.36 -18.55 -0.19
N GLY A 18 -1.31 -17.23 0.01
CA GLY A 18 -2.49 -16.44 0.37
C GLY A 18 -3.66 -16.63 -0.62
N ILE A 19 -3.37 -16.78 -1.92
CA ILE A 19 -4.41 -16.99 -2.94
C ILE A 19 -5.14 -18.31 -2.74
N THR A 20 -4.40 -19.40 -2.53
CA THR A 20 -5.00 -20.73 -2.33
C THR A 20 -5.64 -20.89 -0.95
N MET A 21 -5.09 -20.21 0.07
CA MET A 21 -5.70 -20.16 1.41
C MET A 21 -7.05 -19.42 1.36
N ALA A 22 -7.12 -18.27 0.67
CA ALA A 22 -8.39 -17.55 0.49
C ALA A 22 -9.46 -18.41 -0.20
N GLN A 23 -9.07 -19.22 -1.18
CA GLN A 23 -9.99 -20.17 -1.83
C GLN A 23 -10.50 -21.23 -0.85
N GLY A 24 -9.60 -21.82 -0.06
CA GLY A 24 -10.02 -22.78 0.98
C GLY A 24 -10.94 -22.16 2.03
N LEU A 25 -10.63 -20.94 2.45
CA LEU A 25 -11.46 -20.18 3.39
C LEU A 25 -12.82 -19.78 2.79
N SER A 26 -12.88 -19.43 1.51
CA SER A 26 -14.16 -19.11 0.84
C SER A 26 -15.10 -20.33 0.77
N VAL A 27 -14.56 -21.53 0.65
CA VAL A 27 -15.34 -22.77 0.73
C VAL A 27 -15.81 -23.05 2.16
N ALA A 28 -14.93 -22.84 3.14
CA ALA A 28 -15.25 -23.08 4.55
C ALA A 28 -16.22 -22.04 5.13
N ASN A 29 -16.18 -20.80 4.65
CA ASN A 29 -17.04 -19.70 5.10
C ASN A 29 -17.52 -18.84 3.90
N PRO A 30 -18.50 -19.32 3.14
CA PRO A 30 -18.97 -18.66 1.92
C PRO A 30 -19.71 -17.35 2.16
N GLN A 31 -20.01 -17.00 3.42
CA GLN A 31 -20.67 -15.75 3.77
C GLN A 31 -19.69 -14.57 3.90
N VAL A 32 -18.37 -14.82 3.87
CA VAL A 32 -17.33 -13.82 4.06
C VAL A 32 -16.44 -13.77 2.85
N LYS A 33 -16.37 -12.61 2.19
CA LYS A 33 -15.45 -12.37 1.08
C LYS A 33 -14.00 -12.47 1.58
N GLN A 34 -13.23 -13.31 0.93
CA GLN A 34 -11.83 -13.54 1.29
C GLN A 34 -10.91 -12.66 0.42
N LEU A 35 -9.91 -12.04 1.03
CA LEU A 35 -8.92 -11.22 0.33
C LEU A 35 -7.54 -11.86 0.42
N ALA A 36 -6.86 -11.98 -0.72
CA ALA A 36 -5.52 -12.53 -0.82
C ALA A 36 -4.52 -11.45 -1.30
N PHE A 37 -3.57 -11.08 -0.46
CA PHE A 37 -2.52 -10.14 -0.83
C PHE A 37 -1.30 -10.86 -1.42
N VAL A 38 -0.78 -10.36 -2.54
CA VAL A 38 0.40 -10.90 -3.21
C VAL A 38 1.22 -9.76 -3.85
N GLY A 39 2.55 -9.81 -3.72
CA GLY A 39 3.43 -8.89 -4.45
C GLY A 39 3.55 -9.27 -5.93
N ASP A 40 3.89 -8.31 -6.78
CA ASP A 40 4.09 -8.49 -8.22
C ASP A 40 5.08 -9.61 -8.58
N SER A 41 6.25 -9.63 -7.97
CA SER A 41 7.24 -10.69 -8.16
C SER A 41 6.68 -12.07 -7.76
N THR A 42 6.00 -12.14 -6.61
CA THR A 42 5.40 -13.39 -6.12
C THR A 42 4.23 -13.84 -6.98
N PHE A 43 3.47 -12.90 -7.55
CA PHE A 43 2.42 -13.21 -8.51
C PHE A 43 2.98 -14.06 -9.67
N PHE A 44 4.10 -13.64 -10.25
CA PHE A 44 4.73 -14.38 -11.35
C PHE A 44 5.43 -15.67 -10.88
N ALA A 45 6.03 -15.66 -9.70
CA ALA A 45 6.82 -16.80 -9.22
C ALA A 45 5.96 -17.99 -8.78
N SER A 46 4.84 -17.74 -8.08
CA SER A 46 4.04 -18.80 -7.45
C SER A 46 2.53 -18.50 -7.38
N GLY A 47 2.10 -17.29 -7.72
CA GLY A 47 0.69 -16.88 -7.61
C GLY A 47 -0.19 -17.40 -8.74
N MET A 48 0.31 -17.47 -9.97
CA MET A 48 -0.49 -17.72 -11.18
C MET A 48 -1.28 -19.03 -11.14
N THR A 49 -0.75 -20.08 -10.54
CA THR A 49 -1.47 -21.35 -10.41
C THR A 49 -2.70 -21.24 -9.52
N GLY A 50 -2.58 -20.50 -8.41
CA GLY A 50 -3.70 -20.19 -7.54
C GLY A 50 -4.74 -19.29 -8.22
N VAL A 51 -4.29 -18.33 -9.03
CA VAL A 51 -5.17 -17.46 -9.84
C VAL A 51 -5.98 -18.28 -10.84
N ALA A 52 -5.34 -19.17 -11.58
CA ALA A 52 -6.03 -20.07 -12.53
C ALA A 52 -7.08 -20.95 -11.84
N ASN A 53 -6.74 -21.49 -10.66
CA ASN A 53 -7.66 -22.30 -9.87
C ASN A 53 -8.87 -21.49 -9.35
N ALA A 54 -8.66 -20.23 -8.95
CA ALA A 54 -9.74 -19.37 -8.49
C ALA A 54 -10.81 -19.16 -9.56
N VAL A 55 -10.41 -18.92 -10.81
CA VAL A 55 -11.33 -18.78 -11.94
C VAL A 55 -11.97 -20.10 -12.30
N TYR A 56 -11.16 -21.16 -12.43
CA TYR A 56 -11.67 -22.47 -12.82
C TYR A 56 -12.78 -22.98 -11.88
N ASN A 57 -12.61 -22.76 -10.59
CA ASN A 57 -13.58 -23.19 -9.57
C ASN A 57 -14.56 -22.08 -9.13
N GLN A 58 -14.54 -20.91 -9.77
CA GLN A 58 -15.42 -19.78 -9.48
C GLN A 58 -15.43 -19.38 -8.00
N HIS A 59 -14.23 -19.37 -7.37
CA HIS A 59 -14.10 -18.96 -5.98
C HIS A 59 -14.40 -17.48 -5.80
N ASP A 60 -15.25 -17.15 -4.84
CA ASP A 60 -15.59 -15.77 -4.50
C ASP A 60 -14.51 -15.15 -3.61
N ILE A 61 -13.42 -14.72 -4.24
CA ILE A 61 -12.27 -14.10 -3.59
C ILE A 61 -11.82 -12.83 -4.33
N THR A 62 -11.18 -11.92 -3.60
CA THR A 62 -10.50 -10.77 -4.20
C THR A 62 -8.99 -10.94 -4.08
N ILE A 63 -8.27 -10.91 -5.20
CA ILE A 63 -6.81 -10.95 -5.24
C ILE A 63 -6.28 -9.51 -5.28
N VAL A 64 -5.51 -9.13 -4.28
CA VAL A 64 -4.87 -7.81 -4.18
C VAL A 64 -3.41 -7.93 -4.57
N VAL A 65 -3.06 -7.45 -5.76
CA VAL A 65 -1.68 -7.43 -6.24
C VAL A 65 -1.02 -6.10 -5.88
N LEU A 66 0.07 -6.18 -5.12
CA LEU A 66 0.90 -5.03 -4.75
C LEU A 66 2.03 -4.91 -5.77
N ASP A 67 1.80 -4.11 -6.83
CA ASP A 67 2.74 -3.89 -7.93
C ASP A 67 3.67 -2.70 -7.59
N ASN A 68 4.85 -3.01 -7.08
CA ASN A 68 5.88 -2.04 -6.74
C ASN A 68 7.03 -1.97 -7.75
N ALA A 69 6.90 -2.64 -8.90
CA ALA A 69 7.84 -2.68 -10.01
C ALA A 69 9.22 -3.29 -9.67
N THR A 70 9.33 -4.11 -8.61
CA THR A 70 10.60 -4.78 -8.27
C THR A 70 10.40 -5.91 -7.26
N THR A 71 11.32 -6.85 -7.22
CA THR A 71 11.45 -7.80 -6.11
C THR A 71 12.20 -7.11 -4.96
N ALA A 72 11.47 -6.32 -4.15
CA ALA A 72 12.09 -5.40 -3.20
C ALA A 72 12.86 -6.07 -2.06
N MET A 73 12.27 -7.12 -1.44
CA MET A 73 12.78 -7.73 -0.20
C MET A 73 14.19 -8.32 -0.32
N THR A 74 14.57 -8.82 -1.49
CA THR A 74 15.83 -9.52 -1.71
C THR A 74 16.86 -8.69 -2.46
N GLY A 75 16.62 -7.40 -2.69
CA GLY A 75 17.61 -6.47 -3.23
C GLY A 75 17.30 -5.94 -4.64
N LYS A 76 16.04 -5.68 -4.95
CA LYS A 76 15.59 -5.02 -6.20
C LYS A 76 15.83 -5.84 -7.47
N GLN A 77 15.70 -7.16 -7.40
CA GLN A 77 15.84 -7.99 -8.58
C GLN A 77 14.70 -7.74 -9.58
N PRO A 78 14.98 -7.87 -10.89
CA PRO A 78 13.93 -7.87 -11.90
C PRO A 78 13.03 -9.11 -11.76
N HIS A 79 11.81 -9.00 -12.26
CA HIS A 79 10.85 -10.07 -12.42
C HIS A 79 10.12 -9.89 -13.77
N PRO A 80 9.31 -10.84 -14.25
CA PRO A 80 8.72 -10.76 -15.59
C PRO A 80 7.96 -9.48 -15.92
N GLY A 81 7.42 -8.80 -14.91
CA GLY A 81 6.68 -7.52 -15.08
C GLY A 81 7.56 -6.28 -15.20
N THR A 82 8.87 -6.37 -14.97
CA THR A 82 9.75 -5.18 -14.94
C THR A 82 10.27 -4.74 -16.31
N GLY A 83 10.20 -5.61 -17.35
CA GLY A 83 10.77 -5.33 -18.67
C GLY A 83 12.29 -5.42 -18.71
N VAL A 84 12.91 -6.05 -17.73
CA VAL A 84 14.36 -6.31 -17.67
C VAL A 84 14.59 -7.76 -17.32
N THR A 85 15.45 -8.43 -18.08
CA THR A 85 15.84 -9.82 -17.78
C THR A 85 16.78 -9.89 -16.57
N LEU A 86 16.96 -11.09 -16.01
CA LEU A 86 17.90 -11.31 -14.91
C LEU A 86 19.34 -10.86 -15.24
N MET A 87 19.74 -10.97 -16.50
CA MET A 87 21.07 -10.56 -16.98
C MET A 87 21.14 -9.10 -17.43
N GLY A 88 20.08 -8.30 -17.18
CA GLY A 88 20.04 -6.87 -17.44
C GLY A 88 19.63 -6.47 -18.87
N ALA A 89 19.33 -7.41 -19.76
CA ALA A 89 18.83 -7.08 -21.09
C ALA A 89 17.39 -6.54 -21.03
N GLN A 90 17.07 -5.58 -21.90
CA GLN A 90 15.70 -5.10 -22.05
C GLN A 90 14.81 -6.18 -22.66
N SER A 91 13.59 -6.30 -22.19
CA SER A 91 12.57 -7.21 -22.70
C SER A 91 11.19 -6.57 -22.58
N GLU A 92 10.22 -7.11 -23.29
CA GLU A 92 8.83 -6.66 -23.14
C GLU A 92 8.28 -7.13 -21.78
N PRO A 93 7.74 -6.23 -20.93
CA PRO A 93 7.20 -6.62 -19.63
C PRO A 93 5.91 -7.42 -19.79
N ILE A 94 5.77 -8.50 -19.03
CA ILE A 94 4.50 -9.22 -18.92
C ILE A 94 3.57 -8.43 -18.00
N LYS A 95 2.43 -8.00 -18.53
CA LYS A 95 1.44 -7.21 -17.79
C LYS A 95 0.57 -8.12 -16.92
N ILE A 96 0.46 -7.83 -15.64
CA ILE A 96 -0.32 -8.60 -14.67
C ILE A 96 -1.79 -8.67 -15.09
N ASP A 97 -2.38 -7.56 -15.52
CA ASP A 97 -3.76 -7.52 -15.98
C ASP A 97 -4.00 -8.35 -17.24
N ALA A 98 -3.03 -8.40 -18.15
CA ALA A 98 -3.13 -9.24 -19.33
C ALA A 98 -3.15 -10.74 -18.96
N VAL A 99 -2.35 -11.13 -17.97
CA VAL A 99 -2.36 -12.50 -17.44
C VAL A 99 -3.69 -12.81 -16.75
N LEU A 100 -4.18 -11.91 -15.90
CA LEU A 100 -5.48 -12.07 -15.22
C LEU A 100 -6.63 -12.19 -16.23
N LYS A 101 -6.67 -11.33 -17.25
CA LYS A 101 -7.66 -11.37 -18.33
C LYS A 101 -7.59 -12.69 -19.11
N ALA A 102 -6.38 -13.12 -19.47
CA ALA A 102 -6.17 -14.38 -20.19
C ALA A 102 -6.62 -15.60 -19.38
N LEU A 103 -6.55 -15.54 -18.05
CA LEU A 103 -7.04 -16.57 -17.14
C LEU A 103 -8.56 -16.47 -16.86
N GLY A 104 -9.22 -15.39 -17.33
CA GLY A 104 -10.69 -15.27 -17.25
C GLY A 104 -11.22 -14.31 -16.18
N PHE A 105 -10.37 -13.49 -15.55
CA PHE A 105 -10.85 -12.43 -14.67
C PHE A 105 -11.60 -11.35 -15.46
N THR A 106 -12.80 -11.02 -15.04
CA THR A 106 -13.64 -9.98 -15.63
C THR A 106 -13.66 -8.69 -14.81
N CYS A 107 -13.48 -8.79 -13.49
CA CYS A 107 -13.34 -7.63 -12.61
C CYS A 107 -11.87 -7.44 -12.25
N ILE A 108 -11.23 -6.42 -12.83
CA ILE A 108 -9.84 -6.02 -12.55
C ILE A 108 -9.82 -4.52 -12.37
N VAL A 109 -9.53 -4.07 -11.17
CA VAL A 109 -9.52 -2.65 -10.80
C VAL A 109 -8.09 -2.18 -10.54
N TYR A 110 -7.79 -0.94 -10.90
CA TYR A 110 -6.49 -0.31 -10.63
C TYR A 110 -6.65 0.87 -9.69
N ALA A 111 -5.68 1.05 -8.80
CA ALA A 111 -5.55 2.28 -8.03
C ALA A 111 -4.10 2.54 -7.61
N ASP A 112 -3.78 3.81 -7.36
CA ASP A 112 -2.60 4.18 -6.61
C ASP A 112 -2.89 3.98 -5.12
N PRO A 113 -2.15 3.12 -4.39
CA PRO A 113 -2.37 2.92 -2.96
C PRO A 113 -2.05 4.16 -2.12
N LEU A 114 -1.36 5.16 -2.69
CA LEU A 114 -1.06 6.43 -2.04
C LEU A 114 -2.15 7.49 -2.25
N ASP A 115 -3.14 7.24 -3.10
CA ASP A 115 -4.41 7.97 -3.12
C ASP A 115 -5.44 7.18 -2.29
N HIS A 116 -5.66 7.62 -1.06
CA HIS A 116 -6.54 6.92 -0.12
C HIS A 116 -7.97 6.79 -0.64
N ALA A 117 -8.52 7.83 -1.26
CA ALA A 117 -9.90 7.81 -1.75
C ALA A 117 -10.06 6.84 -2.92
N ALA A 118 -9.14 6.88 -3.88
CA ALA A 118 -9.11 5.96 -5.02
C ALA A 118 -8.89 4.51 -4.58
N ALA A 119 -7.98 4.28 -3.61
CA ALA A 119 -7.71 2.95 -3.08
C ALA A 119 -8.94 2.33 -2.39
N VAL A 120 -9.66 3.12 -1.59
CA VAL A 120 -10.91 2.67 -0.93
C VAL A 120 -12.00 2.39 -1.95
N ALA A 121 -12.16 3.23 -2.98
CA ALA A 121 -13.15 3.02 -4.04
C ALA A 121 -12.86 1.73 -4.82
N ALA A 122 -11.61 1.52 -5.23
CA ALA A 122 -11.17 0.29 -5.91
C ALA A 122 -11.38 -0.96 -5.05
N ALA A 123 -11.09 -0.87 -3.75
CA ALA A 123 -11.31 -1.98 -2.83
C ALA A 123 -12.80 -2.33 -2.73
N LYS A 124 -13.68 -1.35 -2.61
CA LYS A 124 -15.13 -1.59 -2.57
C LYS A 124 -15.62 -2.23 -3.85
N GLU A 125 -15.27 -1.69 -5.01
CA GLU A 125 -15.68 -2.22 -6.31
C GLU A 125 -15.30 -3.69 -6.47
N ALA A 126 -14.07 -4.07 -6.13
CA ALA A 126 -13.60 -5.43 -6.28
C ALA A 126 -14.18 -6.39 -5.23
N ILE A 127 -14.42 -5.92 -4.00
CA ILE A 127 -14.99 -6.72 -2.92
C ILE A 127 -16.49 -6.99 -3.17
N ASP A 128 -17.21 -6.00 -3.69
CA ASP A 128 -18.65 -6.11 -3.97
C ASP A 128 -18.95 -6.94 -5.23
N PHE A 129 -17.93 -7.23 -6.04
CA PHE A 129 -18.09 -8.08 -7.22
C PHE A 129 -18.28 -9.54 -6.81
N GLU A 130 -19.30 -10.21 -7.33
CA GLU A 130 -19.54 -11.65 -7.12
C GLU A 130 -18.61 -12.51 -8.00
N GLY A 131 -17.85 -13.41 -7.38
CA GLY A 131 -16.86 -14.25 -8.02
C GLY A 131 -15.41 -13.71 -7.91
N PRO A 132 -14.47 -14.30 -8.66
CA PRO A 132 -13.06 -13.94 -8.58
C PRO A 132 -12.82 -12.53 -9.15
N SER A 133 -12.30 -11.62 -8.30
CA SER A 133 -11.95 -10.25 -8.65
C SER A 133 -10.50 -9.94 -8.32
N ALA A 134 -9.94 -8.90 -8.93
CA ALA A 134 -8.57 -8.48 -8.67
C ALA A 134 -8.45 -6.96 -8.53
N ILE A 135 -7.60 -6.53 -7.60
CA ILE A 135 -7.14 -5.16 -7.49
C ILE A 135 -5.64 -5.13 -7.77
N ILE A 136 -5.19 -4.23 -8.63
CA ILE A 136 -3.78 -3.98 -8.87
C ILE A 136 -3.44 -2.61 -8.27
N PHE A 137 -2.87 -2.62 -7.08
CA PHE A 137 -2.31 -1.43 -6.47
C PHE A 137 -0.91 -1.18 -7.02
N ARG A 138 -0.76 -0.10 -7.79
CA ARG A 138 0.49 0.23 -8.45
C ARG A 138 1.11 1.48 -7.88
N SER A 139 2.28 1.32 -7.25
CA SER A 139 3.12 2.42 -6.81
C SER A 139 4.57 1.95 -6.72
N PRO A 140 5.52 2.63 -7.36
CA PRO A 140 6.91 2.17 -7.39
C PRO A 140 7.49 2.08 -5.97
N CYS A 141 8.31 1.06 -5.75
CA CYS A 141 9.04 0.91 -4.49
C CYS A 141 9.85 2.17 -4.18
N VAL A 142 9.80 2.61 -2.92
CA VAL A 142 10.55 3.79 -2.44
C VAL A 142 12.05 3.72 -2.75
N GLN A 143 12.60 2.53 -2.92
CA GLN A 143 13.99 2.33 -3.31
C GLN A 143 14.27 2.59 -4.81
N LEU A 144 13.24 2.70 -5.64
CA LEU A 144 13.35 2.99 -7.07
C LEU A 144 13.16 4.46 -7.40
N ILE A 145 12.61 5.23 -6.48
CA ILE A 145 12.27 6.64 -6.68
C ILE A 145 13.05 7.52 -5.70
N LYS A 146 13.22 8.79 -6.05
CA LYS A 146 13.74 9.79 -5.12
C LYS A 146 12.61 10.14 -4.14
N PRO A 147 12.82 10.01 -2.81
CA PRO A 147 11.81 10.41 -1.83
C PRO A 147 11.44 11.89 -1.98
N ALA A 148 10.17 12.19 -1.76
CA ALA A 148 9.72 13.57 -1.59
C ALA A 148 10.20 14.12 -0.23
N PRO A 149 10.20 15.45 -0.02
CA PRO A 149 10.52 16.03 1.28
C PRO A 149 9.65 15.46 2.39
N ALA A 150 10.26 15.20 3.55
CA ALA A 150 9.53 14.73 4.72
C ALA A 150 8.44 15.74 5.09
N LEU A 151 7.27 15.24 5.50
CA LEU A 151 6.20 16.08 6.01
C LEU A 151 6.50 16.55 7.44
N ALA A 152 5.77 17.55 7.91
CA ALA A 152 5.83 18.03 9.28
C ALA A 152 4.42 18.11 9.89
N VAL A 153 4.36 18.14 11.22
CA VAL A 153 3.12 18.37 11.94
C VAL A 153 3.08 19.83 12.38
N ASP A 154 2.05 20.54 11.95
CA ASP A 154 1.71 21.86 12.46
C ASP A 154 1.16 21.70 13.90
N THR A 155 1.92 22.17 14.87
CA THR A 155 1.60 22.06 16.29
C THR A 155 0.37 22.89 16.70
N GLU A 156 0.09 23.98 15.97
CA GLU A 156 -1.07 24.81 16.21
C GLU A 156 -2.36 24.14 15.76
N ALA A 157 -2.31 23.38 14.65
CA ALA A 157 -3.46 22.71 14.07
C ALA A 157 -3.68 21.27 14.58
N CYS A 158 -2.66 20.64 15.18
CA CYS A 158 -2.77 19.26 15.65
C CYS A 158 -3.68 19.13 16.86
N THR A 159 -4.71 18.27 16.75
CA THR A 159 -5.68 18.04 17.82
C THR A 159 -5.32 16.86 18.75
N GLY A 160 -4.24 16.13 18.48
CA GLY A 160 -3.85 14.94 19.26
C GLY A 160 -4.78 13.72 19.08
N CYS A 161 -5.55 13.65 17.99
CA CYS A 161 -6.56 12.59 17.76
C CYS A 161 -5.98 11.22 17.41
N LYS A 162 -4.71 11.14 17.02
CA LYS A 162 -3.98 9.91 16.63
C LYS A 162 -4.51 9.19 15.38
N LEU A 163 -5.39 9.81 14.58
CA LEU A 163 -5.92 9.17 13.38
C LEU A 163 -4.82 8.83 12.38
N CYS A 164 -3.84 9.73 12.18
CA CYS A 164 -2.68 9.50 11.32
C CYS A 164 -1.82 8.30 11.72
N ILE A 165 -1.92 7.83 12.97
CA ILE A 165 -1.21 6.64 13.46
C ILE A 165 -2.10 5.41 13.33
N LYS A 166 -3.32 5.49 13.86
CA LYS A 166 -4.23 4.33 13.93
C LYS A 166 -4.67 3.81 12.58
N SER A 167 -4.80 4.70 11.58
CA SER A 167 -5.32 4.32 10.26
C SER A 167 -4.25 3.89 9.26
N ILE A 168 -2.95 4.20 9.49
CA ILE A 168 -1.91 3.93 8.50
C ILE A 168 -0.84 2.98 9.03
N GLY A 169 -0.49 3.06 10.32
CA GLY A 169 0.61 2.29 10.89
C GLY A 169 1.98 2.66 10.30
N CYS A 170 2.18 3.92 9.90
CA CYS A 170 3.41 4.41 9.30
C CYS A 170 4.53 4.49 10.35
N PRO A 171 5.73 3.94 10.10
CA PRO A 171 6.86 4.02 11.04
C PRO A 171 7.40 5.45 11.22
N GLY A 172 7.17 6.33 10.23
CA GLY A 172 7.58 7.73 10.30
C GLY A 172 6.65 8.64 11.10
N VAL A 173 5.50 8.14 11.57
CA VAL A 173 4.55 8.95 12.36
C VAL A 173 4.54 8.45 13.80
N GLY A 174 5.02 9.29 14.70
CA GLY A 174 5.03 9.02 16.13
C GLY A 174 4.05 9.89 16.92
N PHE A 175 4.02 9.70 18.22
CA PHE A 175 3.20 10.48 19.15
C PHE A 175 3.98 10.84 20.41
N ASP A 176 3.97 12.11 20.76
CA ASP A 176 4.59 12.62 21.97
C ASP A 176 3.49 13.09 22.94
N PRO A 177 3.28 12.39 24.05
CA PRO A 177 2.27 12.77 25.03
C PRO A 177 2.59 14.07 25.80
N ALA A 178 3.86 14.48 25.82
CA ALA A 178 4.30 15.70 26.51
C ALA A 178 4.14 16.96 25.65
N LYS A 179 3.99 16.82 24.33
CA LYS A 179 3.76 17.96 23.43
C LYS A 179 2.35 18.50 23.63
N THR A 180 2.26 19.81 23.84
CA THR A 180 0.99 20.54 23.97
C THR A 180 0.83 21.57 22.87
N GLY A 181 -0.39 21.97 22.58
CA GLY A 181 -0.73 23.01 21.61
C GLY A 181 -2.16 23.48 21.78
N PRO A 182 -2.57 24.55 21.09
CA PRO A 182 -3.85 25.19 21.29
C PRO A 182 -5.05 24.24 21.16
N LEU A 183 -5.00 23.35 20.17
CA LEU A 183 -6.07 22.39 19.88
C LEU A 183 -5.88 21.02 20.55
N SER A 184 -4.66 20.58 20.79
CA SER A 184 -4.41 19.32 21.47
C SER A 184 -4.54 19.40 22.99
N LYS A 185 -4.30 20.59 23.55
CA LYS A 185 -4.26 20.81 25.01
C LYS A 185 -3.27 19.80 25.66
N GLU A 186 -3.73 19.04 26.64
CA GLU A 186 -2.94 18.02 27.37
C GLU A 186 -2.95 16.61 26.72
N ARG A 187 -3.54 16.45 25.54
CA ARG A 187 -3.68 15.13 24.89
C ARG A 187 -2.40 14.64 24.23
N GLY A 188 -1.37 15.47 24.10
CA GLY A 188 -0.19 15.20 23.31
C GLY A 188 -0.38 15.49 21.83
N GLN A 189 0.69 15.33 21.03
CA GLN A 189 0.67 15.59 19.57
C GLN A 189 1.40 14.52 18.80
N ALA A 190 1.00 14.34 17.53
CA ALA A 190 1.76 13.57 16.58
C ALA A 190 3.04 14.32 16.19
N PHE A 191 4.06 13.56 15.79
CA PHE A 191 5.25 14.09 15.12
C PHE A 191 5.64 13.20 13.95
N ILE A 192 6.43 13.72 13.04
CA ILE A 192 6.99 12.97 11.91
C ILE A 192 8.50 12.91 12.10
N ASP A 193 9.04 11.70 12.03
CA ASP A 193 10.48 11.45 11.99
C ASP A 193 10.95 11.62 10.53
N PRO A 194 11.75 12.66 10.23
CA PRO A 194 12.20 12.91 8.87
C PRO A 194 13.14 11.82 8.33
N SER A 195 13.78 11.03 9.21
CA SER A 195 14.63 9.92 8.78
C SER A 195 13.83 8.72 8.25
N GLN A 196 12.56 8.59 8.63
CA GLN A 196 11.66 7.52 8.24
C GLN A 196 10.61 7.96 7.23
N CYS A 197 10.43 9.27 7.05
CA CYS A 197 9.39 9.82 6.18
C CYS A 197 9.89 9.94 4.73
N ASN A 198 9.19 9.32 3.81
CA ASN A 198 9.45 9.43 2.37
C ASN A 198 8.57 10.46 1.64
N GLY A 199 7.75 11.22 2.37
CA GLY A 199 6.90 12.28 1.81
C GLY A 199 5.69 11.79 1.03
N CYS A 200 5.22 10.56 1.19
CA CYS A 200 4.12 9.98 0.40
C CYS A 200 2.76 10.67 0.58
N GLY A 201 2.55 11.46 1.62
CA GLY A 201 1.33 12.25 1.81
C GLY A 201 0.11 11.50 2.37
N LEU A 202 0.15 10.18 2.55
CA LEU A 202 -1.00 9.40 2.98
C LEU A 202 -1.54 9.84 4.34
N CYS A 203 -0.65 10.15 5.31
CA CYS A 203 -1.04 10.64 6.62
C CYS A 203 -1.70 12.03 6.57
N ALA A 204 -1.34 12.87 5.61
CA ALA A 204 -1.94 14.18 5.42
C ALA A 204 -3.39 14.08 4.91
N GLN A 205 -3.67 13.12 4.00
CA GLN A 205 -5.03 12.86 3.50
C GLN A 205 -5.99 12.43 4.60
N LEU A 206 -5.50 11.73 5.62
CA LEU A 206 -6.29 11.22 6.74
C LEU A 206 -6.36 12.17 7.94
N CYS A 207 -5.68 13.31 7.89
CA CYS A 207 -5.68 14.27 8.98
C CYS A 207 -6.91 15.19 8.92
N PRO A 208 -7.89 15.07 9.83
CA PRO A 208 -9.12 15.85 9.76
C PRO A 208 -8.89 17.35 10.03
N SER A 209 -7.86 17.68 10.81
CA SER A 209 -7.46 19.05 11.09
C SER A 209 -6.45 19.64 10.11
N LYS A 210 -6.05 18.85 9.08
CA LYS A 210 -5.02 19.24 8.09
C LYS A 210 -3.70 19.70 8.71
N ALA A 211 -3.38 19.16 9.88
CA ALA A 211 -2.16 19.50 10.62
C ALA A 211 -0.88 18.89 10.05
N ILE A 212 -0.97 17.99 9.07
CA ILE A 212 0.20 17.38 8.44
C ILE A 212 0.45 18.08 7.10
N VAL A 213 1.57 18.77 7.00
CA VAL A 213 1.91 19.69 5.91
C VAL A 213 3.26 19.38 5.30
N ILE A 214 3.48 19.85 4.08
CA ILE A 214 4.82 19.93 3.49
C ILE A 214 5.50 21.13 4.12
N PRO A 215 6.66 20.99 4.77
CA PRO A 215 7.38 22.13 5.32
C PRO A 215 7.67 23.12 4.21
N VAL A 216 7.30 24.38 4.41
CA VAL A 216 7.78 25.46 3.56
C VAL A 216 9.29 25.53 3.84
N ALA A 217 10.10 25.26 2.81
CA ALA A 217 11.54 25.46 2.93
C ALA A 217 11.75 26.90 3.40
N ASP A 218 12.37 27.07 4.57
CA ASP A 218 12.84 28.38 5.01
C ASP A 218 13.68 28.93 3.86
N LYS A 219 13.19 29.98 3.24
CA LYS A 219 14.01 30.77 2.31
C LYS A 219 15.07 31.43 3.20
N GLY A 220 16.20 30.72 3.37
CA GLY A 220 17.31 31.21 4.14
C GLY A 220 17.57 32.67 3.77
N GLU A 221 17.38 33.55 4.73
CA GLU A 221 17.98 34.89 4.72
C GLU A 221 19.50 34.71 4.57
N GLY A 222 20.06 35.23 3.52
CA GLY A 222 21.50 35.31 3.44
C GLY A 222 22.09 35.17 2.06
N ALA A 223 21.69 36.00 1.11
CA ALA A 223 22.60 36.43 0.07
C ALA A 223 23.20 37.77 0.52
N CYS A 224 24.27 37.68 1.28
CA CYS A 224 25.14 38.85 1.49
C CYS A 224 25.71 39.22 0.12
N ARG A 225 25.36 40.40 -0.37
CA ARG A 225 26.00 41.03 -1.53
C ARG A 225 27.42 41.40 -1.13
N ALA A 226 28.38 40.92 -1.84
CA ALA A 226 29.69 41.55 -2.01
C ALA A 226 29.97 41.66 -3.50
#